data_77c2ae5c8e1df666290d0ea1f2552f71
#
_entry.id   77c2ae5c8e1df666290d0ea1f2552f71
#
_cell.length_a   1.000
_cell.length_b   1.000
_cell.length_c   1.000
_cell.angle_alpha   90.00
_cell.angle_beta   90.00
_cell.angle_gamma   90.00
#
_symmetry.space_group_name_H-M   'P 1'
#
loop_
_entity.id
_entity.type
_entity.pdbx_description
1 polymer ?
#
loop_
_entity_poly.entity_id
_entity_poly.type
_entity_poly.pdbx_seq_one_letter_code
_entity_poly.pdbx_strand_id
1 'polypeptide(L)'
;MSTITTKDANDSKHQCAACGDSDDGGGSLKACAACNLVKYCNRSCQVAHLPVHEQACKDRVAELFDENLFKQPLPNEDCPICCLRLPIEGVQNVHQTCCGKIICNGCVFAQVDAAADTEKFKCVFCRTGAPSSDEENIERIKKRVEANDAEAMVYLGTCYQLGNLGLRQDHWMALELFHESAKLGNHFAHLSLSICYRTEGIVEKDTRKATYHGQLGAMAGNVRARYNLGFDEHNAGNMDRAYKHWMPMTEMIYL
;
A
#
# COMPACT_ATOMS: atom_id res chain seq x y z
N MET A 1 -52.72 -23.49 1.31
CA MET A 1 -51.73 -23.20 0.28
C MET A 1 -51.63 -21.67 0.17
N SER A 2 -50.70 -21.05 0.91
CA SER A 2 -50.51 -19.60 0.87
C SER A 2 -49.23 -19.34 0.08
N THR A 3 -49.38 -18.75 -1.06
CA THR A 3 -48.29 -18.35 -1.93
C THR A 3 -47.56 -17.16 -1.32
N ILE A 4 -46.33 -17.38 -0.86
CA ILE A 4 -45.42 -16.30 -0.49
C ILE A 4 -44.88 -15.70 -1.81
N THR A 5 -45.38 -14.54 -2.16
CA THR A 5 -44.86 -13.73 -3.27
C THR A 5 -43.53 -13.15 -2.84
N THR A 6 -42.46 -13.55 -3.51
CA THR A 6 -41.13 -12.91 -3.44
C THR A 6 -41.29 -11.47 -3.98
N LYS A 7 -41.35 -10.50 -3.08
CA LYS A 7 -41.23 -9.09 -3.47
C LYS A 7 -39.80 -8.83 -3.91
N ASP A 8 -39.70 -8.24 -5.08
CA ASP A 8 -38.48 -7.99 -5.83
C ASP A 8 -37.41 -7.24 -5.01
N ALA A 9 -36.21 -7.82 -4.94
CA ALA A 9 -35.03 -7.25 -4.31
C ALA A 9 -34.50 -5.96 -5.02
N ASN A 10 -35.17 -5.50 -6.06
CA ASN A 10 -34.77 -4.33 -6.86
C ASN A 10 -35.45 -3.03 -6.43
N ASP A 11 -36.53 -3.08 -5.64
CA ASP A 11 -37.29 -1.89 -5.24
C ASP A 11 -36.69 -1.15 -4.02
N SER A 12 -35.85 -1.82 -3.25
CA SER A 12 -35.25 -1.25 -2.03
C SER A 12 -34.13 -0.22 -2.27
N LYS A 13 -33.66 -0.07 -3.51
CA LYS A 13 -32.55 0.84 -3.84
C LYS A 13 -32.94 2.32 -3.86
N HIS A 14 -34.23 2.62 -3.90
CA HIS A 14 -34.76 3.99 -4.01
C HIS A 14 -35.61 4.45 -2.83
N GLN A 15 -35.54 3.71 -1.70
CA GLN A 15 -36.28 4.02 -0.49
C GLN A 15 -35.37 4.16 0.71
N CYS A 16 -35.79 5.02 1.66
CA CYS A 16 -35.15 5.14 2.96
C CYS A 16 -35.35 3.87 3.76
N ALA A 17 -34.26 3.23 4.23
CA ALA A 17 -34.32 1.97 4.97
C ALA A 17 -35.03 2.06 6.33
N ALA A 18 -35.24 3.27 6.86
CA ALA A 18 -35.89 3.50 8.15
C ALA A 18 -37.37 3.88 8.01
N CYS A 19 -37.70 4.86 7.17
CA CYS A 19 -39.08 5.38 7.07
C CYS A 19 -39.80 4.96 5.78
N GLY A 20 -39.11 4.36 4.82
CA GLY A 20 -39.71 3.94 3.56
C GLY A 20 -39.93 5.05 2.53
N ASP A 21 -39.61 6.32 2.84
CA ASP A 21 -39.77 7.42 1.91
C ASP A 21 -38.91 7.19 0.65
N SER A 22 -39.51 7.44 -0.51
CA SER A 22 -38.82 7.34 -1.81
C SER A 22 -38.13 8.65 -2.19
N ASP A 23 -37.19 8.57 -3.14
CA ASP A 23 -36.41 9.71 -3.68
C ASP A 23 -37.31 10.72 -4.45
N ASP A 24 -38.59 10.40 -4.65
CA ASP A 24 -39.54 11.16 -5.51
C ASP A 24 -39.98 12.50 -4.86
N GLY A 25 -39.61 12.77 -3.61
CA GLY A 25 -40.01 13.97 -2.85
C GLY A 25 -38.95 15.10 -2.82
N GLY A 26 -37.93 15.08 -3.65
CA GLY A 26 -36.94 16.18 -3.79
C GLY A 26 -35.77 16.16 -2.83
N GLY A 27 -35.60 15.14 -1.99
CA GLY A 27 -34.46 14.94 -1.11
C GLY A 27 -33.62 13.73 -1.54
N SER A 28 -32.38 13.96 -1.99
CA SER A 28 -31.46 12.87 -2.34
C SER A 28 -31.15 11.97 -1.15
N LEU A 29 -31.50 10.69 -1.23
CA LEU A 29 -31.16 9.67 -0.25
C LEU A 29 -29.64 9.50 -0.15
N LYS A 30 -29.11 9.51 1.06
CA LYS A 30 -27.67 9.30 1.33
C LYS A 30 -27.41 7.84 1.68
N ALA A 31 -26.50 7.19 0.99
CA ALA A 31 -26.08 5.85 1.31
C ALA A 31 -25.36 5.78 2.67
N CYS A 32 -25.43 4.62 3.33
CA CYS A 32 -24.60 4.34 4.50
C CYS A 32 -23.13 4.46 4.09
N ALA A 33 -22.41 5.40 4.69
CA ALA A 33 -21.01 5.70 4.33
C ALA A 33 -20.05 4.52 4.54
N ALA A 34 -20.42 3.56 5.40
CA ALA A 34 -19.59 2.40 5.70
C ALA A 34 -19.79 1.25 4.70
N CYS A 35 -21.04 0.87 4.39
CA CYS A 35 -21.32 -0.35 3.64
C CYS A 35 -21.98 -0.14 2.27
N ASN A 36 -22.56 1.04 2.00
CA ASN A 36 -23.33 1.38 0.80
C ASN A 36 -24.56 0.49 0.50
N LEU A 37 -24.94 -0.41 1.41
CA LEU A 37 -26.06 -1.34 1.20
C LEU A 37 -27.43 -0.67 1.26
N VAL A 38 -27.58 0.31 2.12
CA VAL A 38 -28.85 0.99 2.42
C VAL A 38 -28.71 2.49 2.31
N LYS A 39 -29.84 3.16 2.03
CA LYS A 39 -29.92 4.62 1.93
C LYS A 39 -30.86 5.19 2.98
N TYR A 40 -30.65 6.46 3.33
CA TYR A 40 -31.40 7.19 4.33
C TYR A 40 -31.71 8.61 3.88
N CYS A 41 -32.90 9.13 4.18
CA CYS A 41 -33.26 10.50 3.90
C CYS A 41 -32.50 11.51 4.78
N ASN A 42 -32.17 11.13 6.03
CA ASN A 42 -31.44 11.95 6.98
C ASN A 42 -30.71 11.13 8.04
N ARG A 43 -29.96 11.82 8.91
CA ARG A 43 -29.19 11.19 10.00
C ARG A 43 -30.10 10.54 11.06
N SER A 44 -31.29 11.09 11.32
CA SER A 44 -32.21 10.52 12.31
C SER A 44 -32.71 9.14 11.86
N CYS A 45 -33.03 8.99 10.57
CA CYS A 45 -33.39 7.69 9.99
C CYS A 45 -32.23 6.69 10.04
N GLN A 46 -31.01 7.15 9.82
CA GLN A 46 -29.82 6.29 9.93
C GLN A 46 -29.64 5.79 11.38
N VAL A 47 -29.78 6.66 12.37
CA VAL A 47 -29.66 6.31 13.79
C VAL A 47 -30.78 5.36 14.21
N ALA A 48 -32.01 5.60 13.81
CA ALA A 48 -33.15 4.77 14.11
C ALA A 48 -33.04 3.35 13.53
N HIS A 49 -32.41 3.19 12.36
CA HIS A 49 -32.23 1.90 11.69
C HIS A 49 -30.94 1.17 12.15
N LEU A 50 -30.04 1.86 12.87
CA LEU A 50 -28.74 1.28 13.26
C LEU A 50 -28.83 -0.07 13.97
N PRO A 51 -29.73 -0.29 14.97
CA PRO A 51 -29.79 -1.58 15.67
C PRO A 51 -30.09 -2.77 14.76
N VAL A 52 -30.87 -2.54 13.69
CA VAL A 52 -31.25 -3.60 12.73
C VAL A 52 -30.16 -3.77 11.64
N HIS A 53 -29.48 -2.68 11.29
CA HIS A 53 -28.49 -2.66 10.21
C HIS A 53 -27.08 -3.02 10.66
N GLU A 54 -26.78 -2.95 11.95
CA GLU A 54 -25.41 -3.00 12.49
C GLU A 54 -24.65 -4.26 12.03
N GLN A 55 -25.26 -5.46 12.16
CA GLN A 55 -24.57 -6.69 11.77
C GLN A 55 -24.36 -6.77 10.27
N ALA A 56 -25.38 -6.52 9.47
CA ALA A 56 -25.27 -6.52 8.00
C ALA A 56 -24.27 -5.47 7.50
N CYS A 57 -24.18 -4.32 8.20
CA CYS A 57 -23.19 -3.30 7.90
C CYS A 57 -21.75 -3.80 8.16
N LYS A 58 -21.52 -4.44 9.31
CA LYS A 58 -20.20 -5.00 9.67
C LYS A 58 -19.79 -6.07 8.67
N ASP A 59 -20.69 -6.98 8.32
CA ASP A 59 -20.44 -8.06 7.38
C ASP A 59 -20.06 -7.49 6.00
N ARG A 60 -20.81 -6.50 5.50
CA ARG A 60 -20.51 -5.87 4.22
C ARG A 60 -19.21 -5.06 4.23
N VAL A 61 -18.90 -4.38 5.33
CA VAL A 61 -17.60 -3.68 5.49
C VAL A 61 -16.45 -4.68 5.44
N ALA A 62 -16.59 -5.85 6.07
CA ALA A 62 -15.59 -6.93 6.00
C ALA A 62 -15.44 -7.48 4.57
N GLU A 63 -16.55 -7.69 3.85
CA GLU A 63 -16.53 -8.10 2.44
C GLU A 63 -15.83 -7.07 1.56
N LEU A 64 -16.18 -5.78 1.67
CA LEU A 64 -15.57 -4.70 0.90
C LEU A 64 -14.06 -4.57 1.20
N PHE A 65 -13.68 -4.79 2.45
CA PHE A 65 -12.27 -4.83 2.84
C PHE A 65 -11.56 -6.01 2.16
N ASP A 66 -12.14 -7.20 2.17
CA ASP A 66 -11.58 -8.38 1.50
C ASP A 66 -11.54 -8.20 -0.02
N GLU A 67 -12.61 -7.67 -0.63
CA GLU A 67 -12.62 -7.33 -2.06
C GLU A 67 -11.46 -6.40 -2.43
N ASN A 68 -11.17 -5.39 -1.60
CA ASN A 68 -10.06 -4.46 -1.83
C ASN A 68 -8.70 -5.10 -1.56
N LEU A 69 -8.58 -5.89 -0.50
CA LEU A 69 -7.35 -6.59 -0.12
C LEU A 69 -6.92 -7.59 -1.21
N PHE A 70 -7.87 -8.32 -1.80
CA PHE A 70 -7.60 -9.34 -2.81
C PHE A 70 -7.72 -8.82 -4.26
N LYS A 71 -8.03 -7.54 -4.43
CA LYS A 71 -8.00 -6.91 -5.76
C LYS A 71 -6.59 -6.99 -6.34
N GLN A 72 -6.49 -7.27 -7.63
CA GLN A 72 -5.22 -7.20 -8.36
C GLN A 72 -4.65 -5.78 -8.26
N PRO A 73 -3.42 -5.60 -7.80
CA PRO A 73 -2.80 -4.28 -7.80
C PRO A 73 -2.60 -3.79 -9.23
N LEU A 74 -2.54 -2.46 -9.38
CA LEU A 74 -2.14 -1.88 -10.65
C LEU A 74 -0.73 -2.35 -11.01
N PRO A 75 -0.45 -2.58 -12.30
CA PRO A 75 0.89 -2.92 -12.74
C PRO A 75 1.90 -1.84 -12.35
N ASN A 76 3.12 -2.25 -12.02
CA ASN A 76 4.20 -1.32 -11.73
C ASN A 76 4.43 -0.36 -12.90
N GLU A 77 5.01 0.80 -12.61
CA GLU A 77 5.46 1.75 -13.63
C GLU A 77 6.55 1.12 -14.52
N ASP A 78 6.71 1.68 -15.71
CA ASP A 78 7.78 1.27 -16.62
C ASP A 78 9.08 1.99 -16.29
N CYS A 79 10.21 1.32 -16.52
CA CYS A 79 11.51 1.94 -16.43
C CYS A 79 11.62 3.06 -17.48
N PRO A 80 11.91 4.30 -17.09
CA PRO A 80 11.93 5.43 -18.02
C PRO A 80 13.07 5.39 -19.05
N ILE A 81 13.95 4.40 -18.99
CA ILE A 81 15.05 4.21 -19.93
C ILE A 81 14.74 3.13 -20.97
N CYS A 82 14.42 1.90 -20.53
CA CYS A 82 14.18 0.78 -21.43
C CYS A 82 12.70 0.56 -21.74
N CYS A 83 11.79 1.29 -21.09
CA CYS A 83 10.35 1.14 -21.22
C CYS A 83 9.82 -0.27 -20.88
N LEU A 84 10.62 -1.08 -20.21
CA LEU A 84 10.20 -2.35 -19.65
C LEU A 84 9.64 -2.10 -18.26
N ARG A 85 8.66 -2.92 -17.88
CA ARG A 85 8.06 -2.84 -16.54
C ARG A 85 9.11 -2.96 -15.45
N LEU A 86 9.04 -2.07 -14.46
CA LEU A 86 9.92 -2.16 -13.30
C LEU A 86 9.65 -3.46 -12.55
N PRO A 87 10.69 -4.20 -12.15
CA PRO A 87 10.53 -5.39 -11.33
C PRO A 87 9.76 -5.13 -10.05
N ILE A 88 8.99 -6.12 -9.63
CA ILE A 88 8.12 -6.04 -8.46
C ILE A 88 8.92 -5.98 -7.16
N GLU A 89 10.12 -6.57 -7.14
CA GLU A 89 11.00 -6.54 -5.99
C GLU A 89 11.91 -5.30 -6.04
N GLY A 90 11.85 -4.47 -4.99
CA GLY A 90 12.63 -3.24 -4.88
C GLY A 90 14.15 -3.43 -4.96
N VAL A 91 14.66 -4.66 -4.75
CA VAL A 91 16.09 -5.00 -4.89
C VAL A 91 16.58 -4.87 -6.35
N GLN A 92 15.66 -4.91 -7.32
CA GLN A 92 15.98 -4.82 -8.76
C GLN A 92 15.75 -3.42 -9.33
N ASN A 93 15.38 -2.47 -8.49
CA ASN A 93 15.13 -1.08 -8.85
C ASN A 93 16.08 -0.18 -8.09
N VAL A 94 16.57 0.85 -8.73
CA VAL A 94 17.47 1.84 -8.13
C VAL A 94 16.81 3.21 -8.12
N HIS A 95 16.60 3.75 -6.93
CA HIS A 95 16.21 5.13 -6.72
C HIS A 95 17.42 6.06 -6.89
N GLN A 96 17.34 6.98 -7.84
CA GLN A 96 18.40 7.95 -8.10
C GLN A 96 18.35 9.08 -7.06
N THR A 97 19.25 9.07 -6.09
CA THR A 97 19.25 10.03 -4.97
C THR A 97 19.40 11.48 -5.40
N CYS A 98 19.91 11.73 -6.60
CA CYS A 98 20.07 13.07 -7.17
C CYS A 98 18.78 13.67 -7.74
N CYS A 99 17.82 12.87 -8.24
CA CYS A 99 16.61 13.37 -8.92
C CYS A 99 15.33 12.61 -8.63
N GLY A 100 15.38 11.54 -7.83
CA GLY A 100 14.20 10.75 -7.42
C GLY A 100 13.63 9.81 -8.49
N LYS A 101 14.31 9.66 -9.64
CA LYS A 101 13.84 8.70 -10.65
C LYS A 101 14.19 7.28 -10.25
N ILE A 102 13.24 6.36 -10.51
CA ILE A 102 13.45 4.93 -10.30
C ILE A 102 13.75 4.29 -11.65
N ILE A 103 14.80 3.48 -11.72
CA ILE A 103 15.20 2.74 -12.90
C ILE A 103 15.53 1.29 -12.56
N CYS A 104 15.40 0.39 -13.53
CA CYS A 104 15.75 -1.01 -13.32
C CYS A 104 17.28 -1.20 -13.26
N ASN A 105 17.71 -2.23 -12.53
CA ASN A 105 19.14 -2.57 -12.39
C ASN A 105 19.84 -2.79 -13.74
N GLY A 106 19.16 -3.40 -14.72
CA GLY A 106 19.72 -3.61 -16.05
C GLY A 106 20.15 -2.30 -16.72
N CYS A 107 19.32 -1.23 -16.58
CA CYS A 107 19.67 0.09 -17.07
C CYS A 107 20.79 0.76 -16.26
N VAL A 108 20.89 0.48 -14.95
CA VAL A 108 22.02 0.96 -14.12
C VAL A 108 23.32 0.31 -14.60
N PHE A 109 23.35 -1.02 -14.76
CA PHE A 109 24.53 -1.72 -15.24
C PHE A 109 24.96 -1.26 -16.64
N ALA A 110 23.99 -1.13 -17.57
CA ALA A 110 24.30 -0.64 -18.92
C ALA A 110 24.90 0.78 -18.91
N GLN A 111 24.51 1.64 -17.98
CA GLN A 111 25.10 2.98 -17.82
C GLN A 111 26.52 2.91 -17.26
N VAL A 112 26.77 2.02 -16.29
CA VAL A 112 28.10 1.84 -15.69
C VAL A 112 29.06 1.27 -16.73
N ASP A 113 28.65 0.24 -17.50
CA ASP A 113 29.47 -0.36 -18.55
C ASP A 113 29.79 0.63 -19.68
N ALA A 114 28.82 1.46 -20.06
CA ALA A 114 29.01 2.49 -21.08
C ALA A 114 29.93 3.63 -20.63
N ALA A 115 30.02 3.88 -19.32
CA ALA A 115 30.91 4.86 -18.73
C ALA A 115 32.28 4.17 -18.48
N ALA A 116 33.14 4.08 -19.48
CA ALA A 116 34.49 3.47 -19.39
C ALA A 116 35.35 3.97 -18.20
N ASP A 117 34.83 4.87 -17.39
CA ASP A 117 35.46 5.48 -16.23
C ASP A 117 34.35 5.88 -15.23
N THR A 118 34.37 5.28 -14.02
CA THR A 118 33.40 5.53 -12.95
C THR A 118 33.37 7.01 -12.51
N GLU A 119 34.44 7.76 -12.68
CA GLU A 119 34.49 9.21 -12.39
C GLU A 119 33.63 10.02 -13.39
N LYS A 120 33.30 9.45 -14.54
CA LYS A 120 32.48 10.14 -15.57
C LYS A 120 31.02 9.74 -15.52
N PHE A 121 30.63 8.85 -14.58
CA PHE A 121 29.24 8.45 -14.45
C PHE A 121 28.37 9.65 -14.05
N LYS A 122 27.44 10.01 -14.92
CA LYS A 122 26.45 11.06 -14.67
C LYS A 122 25.05 10.51 -14.83
N CYS A 123 24.17 10.89 -13.90
CA CYS A 123 22.75 10.54 -14.01
C CYS A 123 22.20 10.93 -15.38
N VAL A 124 21.54 10.01 -16.06
CA VAL A 124 20.99 10.24 -17.41
C VAL A 124 19.91 11.32 -17.45
N PHE A 125 19.26 11.60 -16.33
CA PHE A 125 18.17 12.56 -16.21
C PHE A 125 18.67 13.97 -15.83
N CYS A 126 19.38 14.08 -14.71
CA CYS A 126 19.80 15.39 -14.17
C CYS A 126 21.25 15.73 -14.38
N ARG A 127 22.04 14.83 -14.99
CA ARG A 127 23.48 15.00 -15.29
C ARG A 127 24.37 15.18 -14.06
N THR A 128 23.83 15.00 -12.86
CA THR A 128 24.61 15.04 -11.61
C THR A 128 25.55 13.83 -11.58
N GLY A 129 26.80 14.04 -11.19
CA GLY A 129 27.78 12.98 -10.99
C GLY A 129 27.37 12.03 -9.85
N ALA A 130 27.98 10.85 -9.80
CA ALA A 130 27.85 9.96 -8.64
C ALA A 130 28.28 10.71 -7.35
N PRO A 131 27.72 10.37 -6.19
CA PRO A 131 28.19 10.95 -4.93
C PRO A 131 29.64 10.52 -4.70
N SER A 132 30.48 11.44 -4.23
CA SER A 132 31.91 11.19 -3.97
C SER A 132 32.15 10.50 -2.63
N SER A 133 31.17 10.54 -1.73
CA SER A 133 31.22 9.93 -0.39
C SER A 133 29.81 9.56 0.10
N ASP A 134 29.78 8.77 1.17
CA ASP A 134 28.54 8.40 1.85
C ASP A 134 27.84 9.64 2.44
N GLU A 135 28.60 10.60 2.96
CA GLU A 135 28.08 11.85 3.50
C GLU A 135 27.36 12.65 2.42
N GLU A 136 27.96 12.79 1.25
CA GLU A 136 27.32 13.47 0.11
C GLU A 136 26.05 12.75 -0.33
N ASN A 137 26.07 11.41 -0.34
CA ASN A 137 24.89 10.63 -0.68
C ASN A 137 23.75 10.87 0.32
N ILE A 138 24.06 10.86 1.62
CA ILE A 138 23.08 11.17 2.68
C ILE A 138 22.53 12.59 2.55
N GLU A 139 23.35 13.58 2.23
CA GLU A 139 22.86 14.94 2.02
C GLU A 139 21.89 15.03 0.83
N ARG A 140 22.18 14.33 -0.26
CA ARG A 140 21.29 14.24 -1.42
C ARG A 140 19.95 13.60 -1.05
N ILE A 141 19.98 12.51 -0.30
CA ILE A 141 18.77 11.81 0.19
C ILE A 141 17.96 12.74 1.10
N LYS A 142 18.59 13.43 2.05
CA LYS A 142 17.93 14.38 2.95
C LYS A 142 17.22 15.51 2.19
N LYS A 143 17.85 16.07 1.16
CA LYS A 143 17.21 17.07 0.29
C LYS A 143 15.97 16.52 -0.41
N ARG A 144 15.96 15.24 -0.77
CA ARG A 144 14.78 14.59 -1.35
C ARG A 144 13.69 14.38 -0.30
N VAL A 145 14.05 13.99 0.92
CA VAL A 145 13.12 13.88 2.05
C VAL A 145 12.45 15.22 2.33
N GLU A 146 13.20 16.32 2.37
CA GLU A 146 12.67 17.69 2.51
C GLU A 146 11.70 18.07 1.37
N ALA A 147 11.90 17.50 0.19
CA ALA A 147 11.01 17.65 -0.97
C ALA A 147 9.81 16.68 -0.95
N ASN A 148 9.53 15.99 0.17
CA ASN A 148 8.45 15.01 0.33
C ASN A 148 8.54 13.81 -0.64
N ASP A 149 9.75 13.37 -0.99
CA ASP A 149 9.97 12.16 -1.79
C ASP A 149 9.82 10.93 -0.89
N ALA A 150 8.71 10.20 -1.08
CA ALA A 150 8.37 9.04 -0.27
C ALA A 150 9.39 7.89 -0.38
N GLU A 151 9.97 7.68 -1.58
CA GLU A 151 11.03 6.68 -1.78
C GLU A 151 12.32 7.06 -1.05
N ALA A 152 12.70 8.34 -1.09
CA ALA A 152 13.85 8.82 -0.35
C ALA A 152 13.68 8.67 1.17
N MET A 153 12.46 8.86 1.68
CA MET A 153 12.15 8.62 3.10
C MET A 153 12.34 7.14 3.47
N VAL A 154 11.86 6.20 2.63
CA VAL A 154 12.09 4.76 2.85
C VAL A 154 13.56 4.44 2.81
N TYR A 155 14.29 4.99 1.84
CA TYR A 155 15.72 4.73 1.71
C TYR A 155 16.50 5.25 2.92
N LEU A 156 16.27 6.49 3.34
CA LEU A 156 16.89 7.07 4.54
C LEU A 156 16.52 6.31 5.82
N GLY A 157 15.24 5.93 5.96
CA GLY A 157 14.77 5.11 7.06
C GLY A 157 15.49 3.76 7.13
N THR A 158 15.70 3.11 5.98
CA THR A 158 16.46 1.86 5.88
C THR A 158 17.92 2.07 6.27
N CYS A 159 18.53 3.18 5.86
CA CYS A 159 19.90 3.52 6.27
C CYS A 159 20.01 3.69 7.79
N TYR A 160 19.07 4.36 8.45
CA TYR A 160 19.02 4.44 9.90
C TYR A 160 18.73 3.09 10.56
N GLN A 161 17.84 2.28 9.99
CA GLN A 161 17.52 0.95 10.54
C GLN A 161 18.73 0.02 10.55
N LEU A 162 19.58 0.09 9.53
CA LEU A 162 20.73 -0.81 9.36
C LEU A 162 22.06 -0.20 9.80
N GLY A 163 22.14 1.11 10.01
CA GLY A 163 23.40 1.81 10.27
C GLY A 163 24.29 1.92 9.03
N ASN A 164 23.70 2.08 7.85
CA ASN A 164 24.41 2.17 6.57
C ASN A 164 24.86 3.60 6.24
N LEU A 165 25.75 3.75 5.27
CA LEU A 165 26.26 5.04 4.77
C LEU A 165 26.84 5.92 5.89
N GLY A 166 27.56 5.33 6.85
CA GLY A 166 28.15 6.05 7.97
C GLY A 166 27.17 6.56 9.03
N LEU A 167 25.86 6.29 8.89
CA LEU A 167 24.87 6.64 9.88
C LEU A 167 24.93 5.67 11.08
N ARG A 168 24.76 6.22 12.28
CA ARG A 168 24.51 5.38 13.45
C ARG A 168 23.12 4.77 13.34
N GLN A 169 23.00 3.48 13.68
CA GLN A 169 21.71 2.80 13.75
C GLN A 169 20.76 3.52 14.72
N ASP A 170 19.57 3.88 14.21
CA ASP A 170 18.51 4.56 14.95
C ASP A 170 17.14 4.08 14.47
N HIS A 171 16.55 3.16 15.22
CA HIS A 171 15.25 2.57 14.89
C HIS A 171 14.09 3.57 15.01
N TRP A 172 14.21 4.59 15.88
CA TRP A 172 13.19 5.61 16.04
C TRP A 172 13.13 6.54 14.82
N MET A 173 14.28 7.03 14.37
CA MET A 173 14.38 7.82 13.15
C MET A 173 13.90 7.03 11.92
N ALA A 174 14.25 5.73 11.85
CA ALA A 174 13.75 4.87 10.78
C ALA A 174 12.23 4.76 10.80
N LEU A 175 11.63 4.51 11.97
CA LEU A 175 10.19 4.37 12.13
C LEU A 175 9.43 5.66 11.75
N GLU A 176 9.93 6.82 12.17
CA GLU A 176 9.37 8.13 11.82
C GLU A 176 9.33 8.32 10.30
N LEU A 177 10.47 8.10 9.63
CA LEU A 177 10.57 8.21 8.17
C LEU A 177 9.64 7.23 7.43
N PHE A 178 9.51 5.99 7.93
CA PHE A 178 8.57 5.02 7.35
C PHE A 178 7.12 5.47 7.56
N HIS A 179 6.77 6.05 8.70
CA HIS A 179 5.42 6.58 8.93
C HIS A 179 5.11 7.77 8.01
N GLU A 180 6.04 8.71 7.84
CA GLU A 180 5.83 9.84 6.91
C GLU A 180 5.68 9.36 5.47
N SER A 181 6.53 8.43 5.03
CA SER A 181 6.41 7.84 3.70
C SER A 181 5.10 7.07 3.50
N ALA A 182 4.66 6.32 4.52
CA ALA A 182 3.39 5.59 4.49
C ALA A 182 2.17 6.52 4.37
N LYS A 183 2.19 7.70 4.98
CA LYS A 183 1.15 8.73 4.81
C LYS A 183 1.04 9.21 3.36
N LEU A 184 2.14 9.17 2.61
CA LEU A 184 2.19 9.48 1.17
C LEU A 184 1.79 8.27 0.29
N GLY A 185 1.38 7.15 0.90
CA GLY A 185 0.90 5.96 0.20
C GLY A 185 2.00 5.02 -0.30
N ASN A 186 3.24 5.18 0.14
CA ASN A 186 4.34 4.33 -0.32
C ASN A 186 4.19 2.90 0.24
N HIS A 187 4.12 1.93 -0.66
CA HIS A 187 3.91 0.52 -0.29
C HIS A 187 5.13 -0.13 0.36
N PHE A 188 6.34 0.33 0.09
CA PHE A 188 7.56 -0.16 0.77
C PHE A 188 7.62 0.35 2.20
N ALA A 189 7.16 1.58 2.46
CA ALA A 189 7.04 2.09 3.82
C ALA A 189 6.09 1.24 4.67
N HIS A 190 4.94 0.86 4.12
CA HIS A 190 4.02 -0.04 4.79
C HIS A 190 4.62 -1.43 5.04
N LEU A 191 5.38 -1.99 4.10
CA LEU A 191 6.13 -3.23 4.32
C LEU A 191 7.14 -3.08 5.47
N SER A 192 7.93 -1.99 5.46
CA SER A 192 8.94 -1.73 6.49
C SER A 192 8.32 -1.59 7.87
N LEU A 193 7.21 -0.86 8.00
CA LEU A 193 6.44 -0.75 9.26
C LEU A 193 5.91 -2.11 9.72
N SER A 194 5.37 -2.93 8.81
CA SER A 194 4.91 -4.28 9.13
C SER A 194 6.05 -5.13 9.71
N ILE A 195 7.23 -5.04 9.13
CA ILE A 195 8.43 -5.75 9.62
C ILE A 195 8.87 -5.20 10.98
N CYS A 196 8.95 -3.88 11.15
CA CYS A 196 9.35 -3.25 12.41
C CYS A 196 8.46 -3.68 13.58
N TYR A 197 7.13 -3.66 13.40
CA TYR A 197 6.19 -4.07 14.44
C TYR A 197 6.11 -5.58 14.67
N ARG A 198 6.62 -6.39 13.73
CA ARG A 198 6.67 -7.86 13.85
C ARG A 198 7.93 -8.33 14.56
N THR A 199 9.05 -7.63 14.37
CA THR A 199 10.38 -8.04 14.83
C THR A 199 10.66 -7.50 16.23
N GLU A 200 11.01 -8.39 17.15
CA GLU A 200 11.46 -8.00 18.49
C GLU A 200 12.81 -7.27 18.42
N GLY A 201 13.00 -6.28 19.28
CA GLY A 201 14.27 -5.54 19.39
C GLY A 201 14.38 -4.30 18.51
N ILE A 202 13.46 -4.07 17.56
CA ILE A 202 13.39 -2.82 16.79
C ILE A 202 12.50 -1.81 17.53
N VAL A 203 11.26 -2.19 17.79
CA VAL A 203 10.27 -1.46 18.59
C VAL A 203 9.48 -2.48 19.41
N GLU A 204 8.57 -2.02 20.28
CA GLU A 204 7.65 -2.92 20.95
C GLU A 204 6.80 -3.68 19.91
N LYS A 205 6.85 -5.03 20.01
CA LYS A 205 6.12 -5.90 19.09
C LYS A 205 4.63 -5.68 19.18
N ASP A 206 4.02 -5.36 18.05
CA ASP A 206 2.58 -5.16 17.91
C ASP A 206 2.06 -5.87 16.66
N THR A 207 1.56 -7.08 16.85
CA THR A 207 1.05 -7.91 15.75
C THR A 207 -0.13 -7.24 15.02
N ARG A 208 -0.96 -6.47 15.72
CA ARG A 208 -2.10 -5.78 15.10
C ARG A 208 -1.62 -4.68 14.14
N LYS A 209 -0.66 -3.86 14.59
CA LYS A 209 -0.04 -2.86 13.71
C LYS A 209 0.73 -3.51 12.56
N ALA A 210 1.46 -4.58 12.82
CA ALA A 210 2.17 -5.34 11.79
C ALA A 210 1.22 -5.83 10.71
N THR A 211 0.10 -6.47 11.08
CA THR A 211 -0.91 -6.94 10.13
C THR A 211 -1.58 -5.78 9.39
N TYR A 212 -1.96 -4.70 10.09
CA TYR A 212 -2.58 -3.52 9.50
C TYR A 212 -1.68 -2.91 8.39
N HIS A 213 -0.42 -2.66 8.70
CA HIS A 213 0.53 -2.14 7.69
C HIS A 213 0.81 -3.16 6.58
N GLY A 214 0.88 -4.47 6.91
CA GLY A 214 1.00 -5.52 5.91
C GLY A 214 -0.16 -5.49 4.89
N GLN A 215 -1.39 -5.33 5.37
CA GLN A 215 -2.59 -5.23 4.53
C GLN A 215 -2.55 -3.98 3.64
N LEU A 216 -2.21 -2.81 4.19
CA LEU A 216 -2.08 -1.58 3.41
C LEU A 216 -0.99 -1.70 2.34
N GLY A 217 0.16 -2.29 2.67
CA GLY A 217 1.22 -2.56 1.71
C GLY A 217 0.76 -3.50 0.58
N ALA A 218 0.03 -4.56 0.93
CA ALA A 218 -0.51 -5.51 -0.06
C ALA A 218 -1.56 -4.87 -0.97
N MET A 219 -2.46 -4.04 -0.44
CA MET A 219 -3.44 -3.28 -1.21
C MET A 219 -2.77 -2.30 -2.16
N ALA A 220 -1.67 -1.68 -1.74
CA ALA A 220 -0.87 -0.77 -2.55
C ALA A 220 0.10 -1.48 -3.52
N GLY A 221 0.00 -2.81 -3.66
CA GLY A 221 0.72 -3.60 -4.65
C GLY A 221 2.05 -4.19 -4.18
N ASN A 222 2.41 -4.08 -2.91
CA ASN A 222 3.63 -4.70 -2.41
C ASN A 222 3.51 -6.23 -2.34
N VAL A 223 4.21 -6.93 -3.22
CA VAL A 223 4.17 -8.39 -3.34
C VAL A 223 4.70 -9.07 -2.08
N ARG A 224 5.77 -8.53 -1.49
CA ARG A 224 6.36 -9.10 -0.27
C ARG A 224 5.43 -8.94 0.94
N ALA A 225 4.73 -7.80 1.04
CA ALA A 225 3.70 -7.62 2.06
C ALA A 225 2.56 -8.64 1.88
N ARG A 226 2.12 -8.86 0.64
CA ARG A 226 1.10 -9.86 0.30
C ARG A 226 1.57 -11.28 0.63
N TYR A 227 2.82 -11.62 0.29
CA TYR A 227 3.41 -12.92 0.64
C TYR A 227 3.42 -13.14 2.15
N ASN A 228 3.85 -12.14 2.93
CA ASN A 228 3.91 -12.22 4.39
C ASN A 228 2.52 -12.43 5.00
N LEU A 229 1.48 -11.76 4.47
CA LEU A 229 0.09 -11.98 4.91
C LEU A 229 -0.37 -13.41 4.62
N GLY A 230 -0.06 -13.94 3.44
CA GLY A 230 -0.36 -15.34 3.11
C GLY A 230 0.29 -16.32 4.09
N PHE A 231 1.52 -16.04 4.51
CA PHE A 231 2.20 -16.85 5.50
C PHE A 231 1.55 -16.74 6.90
N ASP A 232 1.09 -15.55 7.29
CA ASP A 232 0.35 -15.35 8.54
C ASP A 232 -0.97 -16.12 8.55
N GLU A 233 -1.74 -16.05 7.45
CA GLU A 233 -3.01 -16.79 7.29
C GLU A 233 -2.78 -18.29 7.30
N HIS A 234 -1.71 -18.77 6.65
CA HIS A 234 -1.31 -20.17 6.69
C HIS A 234 -1.04 -20.65 8.12
N ASN A 235 -0.24 -19.88 8.88
CA ASN A 235 0.09 -20.22 10.26
C ASN A 235 -1.14 -20.16 11.20
N ALA A 236 -2.13 -19.34 10.86
CA ALA A 236 -3.41 -19.28 11.56
C ALA A 236 -4.38 -20.40 11.15
N GLY A 237 -4.01 -21.27 10.19
CA GLY A 237 -4.85 -22.35 9.66
C GLY A 237 -5.86 -21.92 8.60
N ASN A 238 -5.83 -20.67 8.15
CA ASN A 238 -6.74 -20.09 7.16
C ASN A 238 -6.24 -20.35 5.73
N MET A 239 -6.19 -21.60 5.30
CA MET A 239 -5.59 -22.02 4.03
C MET A 239 -6.20 -21.31 2.82
N ASP A 240 -7.52 -21.15 2.75
CA ASP A 240 -8.19 -20.49 1.63
C ASP A 240 -7.76 -19.02 1.49
N ARG A 241 -7.57 -18.30 2.61
CA ARG A 241 -7.09 -16.92 2.59
C ARG A 241 -5.59 -16.86 2.23
N ALA A 242 -4.79 -17.80 2.71
CA ALA A 242 -3.39 -17.91 2.35
C ALA A 242 -3.22 -18.08 0.83
N TYR A 243 -3.99 -18.98 0.22
CA TYR A 243 -4.00 -19.15 -1.24
C TYR A 243 -4.42 -17.89 -1.99
N LYS A 244 -5.44 -17.15 -1.52
CA LYS A 244 -5.86 -15.88 -2.14
C LYS A 244 -4.74 -14.82 -2.14
N HIS A 245 -3.85 -14.85 -1.14
CA HIS A 245 -2.68 -13.98 -1.13
C HIS A 245 -1.60 -14.43 -2.11
N TRP A 246 -1.39 -15.74 -2.27
CA TRP A 246 -0.28 -16.25 -3.09
C TRP A 246 -0.63 -16.41 -4.58
N MET A 247 -1.87 -16.72 -4.93
CA MET A 247 -2.30 -16.90 -6.32
C MET A 247 -2.00 -15.71 -7.25
N PRO A 248 -2.28 -14.44 -6.86
CA PRO A 248 -1.92 -13.30 -7.70
C PRO A 248 -0.43 -13.16 -7.97
N MET A 249 0.41 -13.70 -7.08
CA MET A 249 1.87 -13.63 -7.23
C MET A 249 2.40 -14.51 -8.38
N THR A 250 1.79 -15.67 -8.59
CA THR A 250 2.20 -16.58 -9.68
C THR A 250 1.91 -15.97 -11.06
N GLU A 251 0.81 -15.24 -11.20
CA GLU A 251 0.47 -14.52 -12.44
C GLU A 251 1.38 -13.31 -12.69
N MET A 252 1.86 -12.66 -11.61
CA MET A 252 2.72 -11.48 -11.71
C MET A 252 4.19 -11.82 -12.02
N ILE A 253 4.64 -13.05 -11.78
CA ILE A 253 6.02 -13.50 -12.05
C ILE A 253 6.20 -13.91 -13.51
N TYR A 254 5.12 -14.26 -14.22
CA TYR A 254 5.15 -14.76 -15.59
C TYR A 254 4.70 -13.73 -16.66
N LEU A 255 4.41 -12.48 -16.27
CA LEU A 255 4.15 -11.35 -17.16
C LEU A 255 5.33 -10.34 -17.15
#